data_f4e6f370168106a6e83e5dd0b51f883f
#
_entry.id   f4e6f370168106a6e83e5dd0b51f883f
#
_cell.length_a   1.000
_cell.length_b   1.000
_cell.length_c   1.000
_cell.angle_alpha   90.00
_cell.angle_beta   90.00
_cell.angle_gamma   90.00
#
_symmetry.space_group_name_H-M   'P 1'
#
loop_
_entity.id
_entity.type
_entity.pdbx_description
1 polymer ?
#
loop_
_entity_poly.entity_id
_entity_poly.type
_entity_poly.pdbx_seq_one_letter_code
_entity_poly.pdbx_strand_id
1 'polypeptide(L)'
;MRLRRGSTALLSGALLLAGAALPATTGAAATAGTTALVSCAGVPAWAEGVTWTAGSKATYAGRLYQALQTNTPPVGAGWTPPATPALWTDLGACDGGGTPSPTPTTSTPSPTPSPTRSPSPTPSPTPTSSPSPTPTSSPGGTTCPLKPRPSGKVLQGYWENWDGAANGVHPGLGWIPITDPRIPGHGYNVVTAAFPVIRSDGTVLWEDGMDAGVKVPTPAEMCQAKAAGLTVLLSIGGAAAGIDLGSSAVADRFVATVVPILKRYNFDGIDIDIETGLTGSGNINQLSTSQANLIRIIDGVLAQMPAGFGLTMAPETAYVTGGSVTYGSIWGAYLPIVKRYVDNGRLWWLNMQYYNGSMYGCAGDSYAAGTVQGFVAQTNCLNTGLVVQGTTIRVPYDRQVPGLPAQSGAGGGYMGPSLVGQAWNTYQGGLKGLMTWSINWDGSKGWTFGDNVRALQGR
;
A
#
# COMPACT_ATOMS: atom_id res chain seq x y z
N MET A 1 32.53 44.42 44.35
CA MET A 1 32.61 44.66 45.83
C MET A 1 32.03 43.44 46.53
N ARG A 2 32.90 42.72 47.28
CA ARG A 2 32.72 41.69 48.36
C ARG A 2 31.71 40.54 48.11
N LEU A 3 32.22 39.36 47.78
CA LEU A 3 32.44 38.12 48.56
C LEU A 3 31.70 37.99 49.92
N ARG A 4 30.97 36.90 50.14
CA ARG A 4 31.12 36.06 51.33
C ARG A 4 30.75 34.61 51.04
N ARG A 5 31.73 33.75 51.31
CA ARG A 5 31.69 32.30 51.49
C ARG A 5 31.01 31.97 52.81
N GLY A 6 30.41 30.83 52.97
CA GLY A 6 30.00 30.22 54.18
C GLY A 6 30.00 28.70 54.04
N SER A 7 30.99 28.09 54.67
CA SER A 7 31.24 26.63 54.70
C SER A 7 30.59 25.97 55.89
N THR A 8 30.41 24.64 55.75
CA THR A 8 30.51 23.58 56.76
C THR A 8 29.36 23.29 57.72
N ALA A 9 28.85 22.03 57.66
CA ALA A 9 29.15 21.08 58.72
C ALA A 9 28.65 19.67 58.45
N LEU A 10 29.54 18.71 58.46
CA LEU A 10 29.34 17.27 58.60
C LEU A 10 28.73 16.93 59.95
N LEU A 11 27.73 16.08 60.01
CA LEU A 11 27.40 15.30 61.20
C LEU A 11 27.16 13.85 60.81
N SER A 12 28.13 13.02 61.20
CA SER A 12 28.05 11.57 61.22
C SER A 12 27.14 11.15 62.36
N GLY A 13 26.12 10.34 62.07
CA GLY A 13 25.31 9.66 63.05
C GLY A 13 25.22 8.18 62.74
N ALA A 14 25.99 7.37 63.41
CA ALA A 14 25.84 5.92 63.40
C ALA A 14 24.62 5.55 64.25
N LEU A 15 23.73 4.72 63.72
CA LEU A 15 22.70 4.06 64.51
C LEU A 15 22.52 2.61 64.11
N LEU A 16 22.66 1.79 65.10
CA LEU A 16 22.57 0.37 65.33
C LEU A 16 21.63 -0.44 64.48
N LEU A 17 22.14 -1.62 64.04
CA LEU A 17 21.41 -2.76 63.51
C LEU A 17 20.41 -3.30 64.57
N ALA A 18 19.14 -3.37 64.14
CA ALA A 18 18.15 -4.27 64.72
C ALA A 18 17.69 -5.23 63.67
N GLY A 19 18.09 -6.48 63.76
CA GLY A 19 17.67 -7.54 62.89
C GLY A 19 16.18 -7.86 63.06
N ALA A 20 15.41 -7.74 61.96
CA ALA A 20 14.10 -8.36 61.84
C ALA A 20 14.19 -9.39 60.74
N ALA A 21 14.11 -10.66 61.09
CA ALA A 21 13.99 -11.77 60.18
C ALA A 21 12.63 -11.68 59.44
N LEU A 22 12.65 -11.45 58.15
CA LEU A 22 11.49 -11.63 57.28
C LEU A 22 11.36 -13.13 56.89
N PRO A 23 10.15 -13.69 56.91
CA PRO A 23 9.96 -15.06 56.48
C PRO A 23 10.24 -15.20 54.98
N ALA A 24 10.99 -16.24 54.61
CA ALA A 24 11.21 -16.66 53.25
C ALA A 24 9.88 -17.00 52.60
N THR A 25 9.40 -16.14 51.67
CA THR A 25 8.35 -16.51 50.74
C THR A 25 8.97 -17.47 49.74
N THR A 26 8.59 -18.73 49.81
CA THR A 26 8.84 -19.72 48.78
C THR A 26 8.25 -19.20 47.47
N GLY A 27 9.12 -18.82 46.55
CA GLY A 27 8.76 -18.49 45.17
C GLY A 27 8.05 -19.70 44.57
N ALA A 28 6.77 -19.56 44.28
CA ALA A 28 6.09 -20.47 43.42
C ALA A 28 6.77 -20.43 42.05
N ALA A 29 7.43 -21.52 41.69
CA ALA A 29 7.89 -21.72 40.32
C ALA A 29 6.67 -21.56 39.41
N ALA A 30 6.71 -20.56 38.50
CA ALA A 30 5.73 -20.47 37.44
C ALA A 30 5.81 -21.76 36.65
N THR A 31 4.80 -22.61 36.80
CA THR A 31 4.59 -23.76 35.92
C THR A 31 4.42 -23.19 34.51
N ALA A 32 5.41 -23.42 33.64
CA ALA A 32 5.27 -23.23 32.20
C ALA A 32 4.05 -24.05 31.79
N GLY A 33 2.95 -23.36 31.47
CA GLY A 33 1.75 -24.00 30.96
C GLY A 33 2.12 -24.76 29.71
N THR A 34 1.98 -26.07 29.73
CA THR A 34 2.06 -26.90 28.53
C THR A 34 0.93 -26.42 27.62
N THR A 35 1.30 -25.62 26.59
CA THR A 35 0.36 -25.29 25.49
C THR A 35 -0.09 -26.60 24.86
N ALA A 36 -1.39 -26.89 24.96
CA ALA A 36 -1.97 -28.09 24.37
C ALA A 36 -1.66 -28.09 22.86
N LEU A 37 -1.09 -29.21 22.37
CA LEU A 37 -0.85 -29.40 20.96
C LEU A 37 -2.19 -29.54 20.23
N VAL A 38 -2.27 -29.01 19.01
CA VAL A 38 -3.46 -29.08 18.17
C VAL A 38 -3.26 -30.08 17.04
N SER A 39 -4.34 -30.79 16.65
CA SER A 39 -4.21 -31.76 15.54
C SER A 39 -4.09 -31.04 14.20
N CYS A 40 -3.01 -31.40 13.48
CA CYS A 40 -2.71 -30.91 12.13
C CYS A 40 -2.93 -31.98 11.06
N ALA A 41 -3.47 -33.16 11.42
CA ALA A 41 -3.69 -34.23 10.47
C ALA A 41 -4.65 -33.81 9.36
N GLY A 42 -4.23 -33.98 8.10
CA GLY A 42 -5.03 -33.67 6.92
C GLY A 42 -5.18 -32.18 6.61
N VAL A 43 -4.52 -31.29 7.37
CA VAL A 43 -4.51 -29.86 7.07
C VAL A 43 -3.42 -29.55 6.04
N PRO A 44 -3.74 -28.88 4.92
CA PRO A 44 -2.77 -28.57 3.89
C PRO A 44 -1.66 -27.62 4.42
N ALA A 45 -0.46 -27.76 3.86
CA ALA A 45 0.61 -26.81 4.11
C ALA A 45 0.27 -25.45 3.46
N TRP A 46 0.52 -24.38 4.17
CA TRP A 46 0.39 -23.03 3.64
C TRP A 46 1.35 -22.81 2.46
N ALA A 47 0.86 -22.16 1.41
CA ALA A 47 1.66 -21.78 0.26
C ALA A 47 1.18 -20.43 -0.28
N GLU A 48 2.11 -19.66 -0.84
CA GLU A 48 1.81 -18.46 -1.62
C GLU A 48 1.12 -18.81 -2.94
N GLY A 49 0.34 -17.89 -3.49
CA GLY A 49 -0.43 -18.11 -4.72
C GLY A 49 -1.69 -18.97 -4.53
N VAL A 50 -1.92 -19.52 -3.35
CA VAL A 50 -3.12 -20.31 -3.01
C VAL A 50 -4.15 -19.39 -2.36
N THR A 51 -5.42 -19.47 -2.82
CA THR A 51 -6.52 -18.78 -2.18
C THR A 51 -6.97 -19.52 -0.93
N TRP A 52 -6.86 -18.86 0.20
CA TRP A 52 -7.31 -19.32 1.50
C TRP A 52 -8.61 -18.63 1.86
N THR A 53 -9.70 -19.36 1.91
CA THR A 53 -11.02 -18.80 2.29
C THR A 53 -11.10 -18.54 3.80
N ALA A 54 -11.87 -17.55 4.21
CA ALA A 54 -12.11 -17.27 5.63
C ALA A 54 -12.54 -18.55 6.38
N GLY A 55 -11.91 -18.81 7.51
CA GLY A 55 -12.13 -20.03 8.32
C GLY A 55 -11.33 -21.25 7.86
N SER A 56 -10.71 -21.27 6.67
CA SER A 56 -9.85 -22.38 6.23
C SER A 56 -8.60 -22.47 7.10
N LYS A 57 -8.07 -23.69 7.23
CA LYS A 57 -6.87 -23.97 8.04
C LYS A 57 -5.68 -24.29 7.15
N ALA A 58 -4.48 -23.89 7.61
CA ALA A 58 -3.21 -24.19 6.98
C ALA A 58 -2.16 -24.51 8.03
N THR A 59 -1.19 -25.37 7.70
CA THR A 59 -0.01 -25.59 8.54
C THR A 59 1.16 -24.79 8.01
N TYR A 60 1.93 -24.16 8.90
CA TYR A 60 3.16 -23.46 8.56
C TYR A 60 4.15 -23.56 9.74
N ALA A 61 5.40 -23.90 9.46
CA ALA A 61 6.47 -24.02 10.46
C ALA A 61 6.07 -24.81 11.72
N GLY A 62 5.36 -25.94 11.55
CA GLY A 62 4.94 -26.81 12.66
C GLY A 62 3.80 -26.24 13.52
N ARG A 63 3.08 -25.26 13.05
CA ARG A 63 1.92 -24.66 13.74
C ARG A 63 0.70 -24.68 12.84
N LEU A 64 -0.48 -24.68 13.46
CA LEU A 64 -1.77 -24.61 12.81
C LEU A 64 -2.27 -23.15 12.80
N TYR A 65 -2.69 -22.69 11.65
CA TYR A 65 -3.26 -21.34 11.45
C TYR A 65 -4.65 -21.43 10.84
N GLN A 66 -5.50 -20.45 11.14
CA GLN A 66 -6.80 -20.30 10.52
C GLN A 66 -6.91 -18.93 9.85
N ALA A 67 -7.32 -18.90 8.58
CA ALA A 67 -7.56 -17.66 7.85
C ALA A 67 -8.71 -16.87 8.48
N LEU A 68 -8.47 -15.63 8.85
CA LEU A 68 -9.45 -14.70 9.39
C LEU A 68 -10.38 -14.16 8.31
N GLN A 69 -9.83 -14.00 7.12
CA GLN A 69 -10.54 -13.54 5.92
C GLN A 69 -10.01 -14.27 4.70
N THR A 70 -10.79 -14.26 3.61
CA THR A 70 -10.33 -14.82 2.33
C THR A 70 -9.15 -13.99 1.84
N ASN A 71 -8.02 -14.67 1.57
CA ASN A 71 -6.80 -14.04 1.09
C ASN A 71 -6.05 -14.97 0.11
N THR A 72 -5.30 -14.36 -0.78
CA THR A 72 -4.40 -15.08 -1.71
C THR A 72 -3.02 -14.43 -1.59
N PRO A 73 -2.15 -14.96 -0.70
CA PRO A 73 -0.80 -14.43 -0.55
C PRO A 73 -0.08 -14.43 -1.90
N PRO A 74 0.42 -13.28 -2.39
CA PRO A 74 1.12 -13.24 -3.67
C PRO A 74 2.42 -14.05 -3.62
N VAL A 75 2.77 -14.72 -4.72
CA VAL A 75 4.01 -15.48 -4.81
C VAL A 75 5.23 -14.57 -4.65
N GLY A 76 6.10 -14.88 -3.71
CA GLY A 76 7.30 -14.09 -3.38
C GLY A 76 7.06 -12.92 -2.44
N ALA A 77 5.83 -12.69 -1.97
CA ALA A 77 5.52 -11.59 -1.06
C ALA A 77 5.92 -11.87 0.42
N GLY A 78 6.16 -13.14 0.77
CA GLY A 78 6.50 -13.50 2.15
C GLY A 78 5.35 -13.33 3.16
N TRP A 79 4.09 -13.31 2.70
CA TRP A 79 2.91 -13.15 3.54
C TRP A 79 2.58 -14.44 4.32
N THR A 80 3.58 -14.98 4.96
CA THR A 80 3.40 -16.19 5.77
C THR A 80 2.44 -15.95 6.94
N PRO A 81 1.74 -16.98 7.44
CA PRO A 81 0.80 -16.82 8.54
C PRO A 81 1.35 -16.06 9.76
N PRO A 82 2.57 -16.31 10.26
CA PRO A 82 3.11 -15.52 11.36
C PRO A 82 3.49 -14.09 10.96
N ALA A 83 3.80 -13.83 9.70
CA ALA A 83 4.12 -12.47 9.21
C ALA A 83 2.87 -11.62 8.98
N THR A 84 1.69 -12.24 8.84
CA THR A 84 0.42 -11.57 8.57
C THR A 84 -0.67 -11.93 9.60
N PRO A 85 -0.50 -11.55 10.88
CA PRO A 85 -1.46 -11.88 11.94
C PRO A 85 -2.84 -11.25 11.74
N ALA A 86 -2.96 -10.24 10.88
CA ALA A 86 -4.23 -9.68 10.47
C ALA A 86 -5.05 -10.61 9.54
N LEU A 87 -4.36 -11.55 8.87
CA LEU A 87 -4.98 -12.52 7.95
C LEU A 87 -5.12 -13.90 8.59
N TRP A 88 -4.37 -14.19 9.65
CA TRP A 88 -4.26 -15.53 10.23
C TRP A 88 -4.28 -15.52 11.75
N THR A 89 -5.08 -16.38 12.34
CA THR A 89 -5.02 -16.70 13.78
C THR A 89 -4.14 -17.92 13.97
N ASP A 90 -3.18 -17.84 14.88
CA ASP A 90 -2.37 -18.96 15.35
C ASP A 90 -3.20 -19.82 16.32
N LEU A 91 -3.43 -21.07 15.97
CA LEU A 91 -4.21 -22.03 16.76
C LEU A 91 -3.36 -22.93 17.66
N GLY A 92 -2.03 -22.87 17.52
CA GLY A 92 -1.11 -23.62 18.38
C GLY A 92 -0.12 -24.50 17.59
N ALA A 93 0.79 -25.15 18.35
CA ALA A 93 1.77 -26.08 17.80
C ALA A 93 1.11 -27.42 17.44
N CYS A 94 1.53 -28.02 16.32
CA CYS A 94 1.00 -29.28 15.83
C CYS A 94 1.40 -30.47 16.72
N ASP A 95 0.48 -31.42 16.90
CA ASP A 95 0.72 -32.71 17.54
C ASP A 95 1.57 -33.59 16.60
N GLY A 96 2.88 -33.57 16.75
CA GLY A 96 3.84 -34.57 16.28
C GLY A 96 3.60 -35.27 14.93
N GLY A 97 3.23 -34.55 13.90
CA GLY A 97 3.21 -35.06 12.53
C GLY A 97 4.38 -34.42 11.75
N GLY A 98 5.36 -35.25 11.38
CA GLY A 98 6.56 -34.81 10.69
C GLY A 98 6.25 -33.93 9.47
N THR A 99 7.04 -32.92 9.31
CA THR A 99 7.12 -32.03 8.16
C THR A 99 7.33 -32.84 6.88
N PRO A 100 6.45 -32.83 5.87
CA PRO A 100 6.87 -33.14 4.53
C PRO A 100 7.69 -31.97 4.01
N SER A 101 8.99 -32.15 3.90
CA SER A 101 9.87 -31.33 3.08
C SER A 101 9.31 -31.37 1.64
N PRO A 102 9.15 -30.27 0.92
CA PRO A 102 8.77 -30.33 -0.48
C PRO A 102 9.90 -31.01 -1.27
N THR A 103 9.70 -32.23 -1.65
CA THR A 103 10.52 -32.90 -2.67
C THR A 103 10.09 -32.32 -4.02
N PRO A 104 11.00 -31.80 -4.82
CA PRO A 104 10.65 -31.36 -6.17
C PRO A 104 10.34 -32.59 -7.00
N THR A 105 9.07 -32.78 -7.33
CA THR A 105 8.63 -33.78 -8.29
C THR A 105 8.98 -33.28 -9.68
N THR A 106 10.06 -33.79 -10.25
CA THR A 106 10.33 -33.75 -11.68
C THR A 106 9.26 -34.59 -12.37
N SER A 107 8.23 -33.97 -12.90
CA SER A 107 7.30 -34.62 -13.81
C SER A 107 7.97 -34.78 -15.18
N THR A 108 8.30 -36.01 -15.52
CA THR A 108 8.69 -36.43 -16.88
C THR A 108 7.47 -36.16 -17.80
N PRO A 109 7.63 -35.48 -18.93
CA PRO A 109 6.53 -35.30 -19.86
C PRO A 109 6.14 -36.60 -20.53
N SER A 110 4.87 -36.97 -20.40
CA SER A 110 4.23 -38.04 -21.15
C SER A 110 4.11 -37.63 -22.62
N PRO A 111 4.31 -38.57 -23.59
CA PRO A 111 4.31 -38.22 -25.01
C PRO A 111 2.93 -37.79 -25.48
N THR A 112 2.89 -36.59 -26.09
CA THR A 112 1.76 -36.04 -26.78
C THR A 112 1.36 -36.90 -27.97
N PRO A 113 0.07 -37.27 -28.17
CA PRO A 113 -0.38 -37.90 -29.38
C PRO A 113 -0.32 -36.93 -30.57
N SER A 114 0.23 -37.42 -31.67
CA SER A 114 0.37 -36.72 -32.95
C SER A 114 -0.99 -36.24 -33.49
N PRO A 115 -1.12 -35.01 -33.98
CA PRO A 115 -2.38 -34.55 -34.51
C PRO A 115 -2.72 -35.17 -35.87
N THR A 116 -3.89 -35.78 -35.93
CA THR A 116 -4.49 -36.27 -37.19
C THR A 116 -4.82 -35.04 -38.05
N ARG A 117 -4.37 -35.08 -39.31
CA ARG A 117 -4.64 -34.04 -40.33
C ARG A 117 -6.13 -33.87 -40.53
N SER A 118 -6.63 -32.67 -40.28
CA SER A 118 -7.95 -32.22 -40.70
C SER A 118 -7.88 -31.66 -42.14
N PRO A 119 -8.92 -31.87 -42.99
CA PRO A 119 -8.88 -31.46 -44.38
C PRO A 119 -8.89 -29.94 -44.54
N SER A 120 -8.18 -29.49 -45.56
CA SER A 120 -8.02 -28.09 -46.00
C SER A 120 -9.38 -27.42 -46.28
N PRO A 121 -9.64 -26.22 -45.75
CA PRO A 121 -10.85 -25.50 -46.09
C PRO A 121 -10.78 -24.89 -47.51
N THR A 122 -11.89 -25.01 -48.22
CA THR A 122 -12.18 -24.38 -49.52
C THR A 122 -12.05 -22.85 -49.40
N PRO A 123 -11.51 -22.13 -50.40
CA PRO A 123 -11.38 -20.68 -50.35
C PRO A 123 -12.75 -20.00 -50.32
N SER A 124 -12.96 -19.20 -49.25
CA SER A 124 -14.12 -18.30 -49.12
C SER A 124 -13.92 -17.04 -49.96
N PRO A 125 -14.99 -16.45 -50.53
CA PRO A 125 -14.88 -15.32 -51.44
C PRO A 125 -14.34 -14.08 -50.70
N THR A 126 -13.49 -13.34 -51.42
CA THR A 126 -12.89 -12.06 -51.02
C THR A 126 -13.96 -11.07 -50.59
N PRO A 127 -13.88 -10.50 -49.36
CA PRO A 127 -14.81 -9.43 -48.99
C PRO A 127 -14.47 -8.16 -49.76
N THR A 128 -15.48 -7.64 -50.44
CA THR A 128 -15.49 -6.32 -51.07
C THR A 128 -15.25 -5.26 -49.99
N SER A 129 -14.25 -4.41 -50.22
CA SER A 129 -13.93 -3.29 -49.35
C SER A 129 -15.13 -2.37 -49.16
N SER A 130 -15.72 -2.40 -47.96
CA SER A 130 -16.66 -1.37 -47.52
C SER A 130 -15.87 -0.07 -47.26
N PRO A 131 -16.39 1.11 -47.63
CA PRO A 131 -15.69 2.36 -47.40
C PRO A 131 -15.44 2.55 -45.89
N SER A 132 -14.19 2.82 -45.54
CA SER A 132 -13.78 3.20 -44.20
C SER A 132 -14.62 4.38 -43.71
N PRO A 133 -15.24 4.32 -42.53
CA PRO A 133 -15.96 5.48 -42.02
C PRO A 133 -14.95 6.62 -41.84
N THR A 134 -15.25 7.74 -42.47
CA THR A 134 -14.58 9.03 -42.23
C THR A 134 -14.54 9.26 -40.74
N PRO A 135 -13.39 9.61 -40.12
CA PRO A 135 -13.35 9.89 -38.68
C PRO A 135 -14.28 11.06 -38.38
N THR A 136 -15.43 10.75 -37.79
CA THR A 136 -16.32 11.75 -37.23
C THR A 136 -15.49 12.47 -36.15
N SER A 137 -15.32 13.77 -36.32
CA SER A 137 -14.69 14.62 -35.29
C SER A 137 -15.33 14.32 -33.93
N SER A 138 -14.54 13.77 -33.02
CA SER A 138 -14.96 13.59 -31.62
C SER A 138 -15.56 14.90 -31.12
N PRO A 139 -16.72 14.86 -30.43
CA PRO A 139 -17.23 16.05 -29.76
C PRO A 139 -16.12 16.58 -28.85
N GLY A 140 -15.80 17.87 -28.93
CA GLY A 140 -14.75 18.49 -28.15
C GLY A 140 -14.90 18.14 -26.67
N GLY A 141 -13.99 17.29 -26.16
CA GLY A 141 -14.05 16.80 -24.79
C GLY A 141 -13.99 17.99 -23.84
N THR A 142 -14.81 17.98 -22.78
CA THR A 142 -14.76 19.01 -21.73
C THR A 142 -13.34 19.01 -21.13
N THR A 143 -12.66 20.16 -21.23
CA THR A 143 -11.32 20.36 -20.67
C THR A 143 -11.37 21.33 -19.53
N CYS A 144 -10.57 21.11 -18.50
CA CYS A 144 -10.38 22.02 -17.39
C CYS A 144 -8.89 22.14 -17.01
N PRO A 145 -8.49 23.26 -16.38
CA PRO A 145 -7.09 23.48 -16.06
C PRO A 145 -6.48 22.37 -15.19
N LEU A 146 -5.23 22.05 -15.46
CA LEU A 146 -4.40 21.24 -14.57
C LEU A 146 -4.26 21.97 -13.22
N LYS A 147 -4.47 21.27 -12.12
CA LYS A 147 -4.17 21.81 -10.78
C LYS A 147 -2.71 21.54 -10.44
N PRO A 148 -1.99 22.53 -9.94
CA PRO A 148 -0.62 22.33 -9.45
C PRO A 148 -0.64 21.58 -8.12
N ARG A 149 0.55 21.18 -7.64
CA ARG A 149 0.71 20.61 -6.30
C ARG A 149 0.03 21.50 -5.25
N PRO A 150 -0.89 20.96 -4.44
CA PRO A 150 -1.52 21.71 -3.35
C PRO A 150 -0.47 22.33 -2.42
N SER A 151 -0.55 23.64 -2.16
CA SER A 151 0.37 24.35 -1.27
C SER A 151 0.10 24.08 0.21
N GLY A 152 -1.17 23.97 0.60
CA GLY A 152 -1.62 23.68 1.96
C GLY A 152 -1.52 22.21 2.35
N LYS A 153 -2.12 21.89 3.50
CA LYS A 153 -2.27 20.50 3.96
C LYS A 153 -3.18 19.72 3.03
N VAL A 154 -2.90 18.42 2.91
CA VAL A 154 -3.71 17.51 2.11
C VAL A 154 -4.38 16.46 2.99
N LEU A 155 -5.62 16.18 2.68
CA LEU A 155 -6.30 14.96 3.04
C LEU A 155 -6.57 14.23 1.73
N GLN A 156 -5.77 13.21 1.47
CA GLN A 156 -5.85 12.36 0.29
C GLN A 156 -6.72 11.16 0.61
N GLY A 157 -7.65 10.84 -0.27
CA GLY A 157 -8.45 9.63 -0.13
C GLY A 157 -8.53 8.88 -1.45
N TYR A 158 -8.44 7.56 -1.37
CA TYR A 158 -8.74 6.71 -2.52
C TYR A 158 -10.25 6.68 -2.74
N TRP A 159 -10.66 7.00 -3.96
CA TRP A 159 -12.04 6.85 -4.41
C TRP A 159 -12.15 5.57 -5.22
N GLU A 160 -12.96 4.64 -4.72
CA GLU A 160 -13.19 3.37 -5.36
C GLU A 160 -14.23 3.52 -6.49
N ASN A 161 -13.86 3.11 -7.69
CA ASN A 161 -14.73 3.18 -8.88
C ASN A 161 -15.71 2.01 -8.99
N TRP A 162 -15.91 1.25 -7.90
CA TRP A 162 -16.86 0.14 -7.82
C TRP A 162 -17.80 0.26 -6.62
N ASP A 163 -18.88 -0.52 -6.66
CA ASP A 163 -19.83 -0.61 -5.55
C ASP A 163 -19.43 -1.75 -4.59
N GLY A 164 -18.69 -1.42 -3.56
CA GLY A 164 -18.28 -2.37 -2.54
C GLY A 164 -19.42 -2.84 -1.61
N ALA A 165 -20.59 -2.18 -1.61
CA ALA A 165 -21.72 -2.60 -0.81
C ALA A 165 -22.28 -3.95 -1.27
N ALA A 166 -22.20 -4.26 -2.57
CA ALA A 166 -22.68 -5.51 -3.14
C ALA A 166 -21.92 -6.74 -2.62
N ASN A 167 -20.65 -6.60 -2.26
CA ASN A 167 -19.80 -7.66 -1.72
C ASN A 167 -19.51 -7.51 -0.21
N GLY A 168 -20.14 -6.54 0.46
CA GLY A 168 -19.99 -6.29 1.89
C GLY A 168 -18.71 -5.57 2.31
N VAL A 169 -17.91 -5.05 1.36
CA VAL A 169 -16.66 -4.35 1.66
C VAL A 169 -16.92 -3.05 2.41
N HIS A 170 -17.86 -2.21 1.94
CA HIS A 170 -18.33 -1.02 2.66
C HIS A 170 -19.85 -0.96 2.64
N PRO A 171 -20.51 -1.79 3.45
CA PRO A 171 -21.95 -1.97 3.41
C PRO A 171 -22.68 -0.66 3.73
N GLY A 172 -23.80 -0.43 2.99
CA GLY A 172 -24.70 0.69 3.20
C GLY A 172 -24.32 1.99 2.47
N LEU A 173 -23.12 2.10 1.89
CA LEU A 173 -22.76 3.30 1.13
C LEU A 173 -23.22 3.21 -0.34
N GLY A 174 -23.01 2.05 -0.97
CA GLY A 174 -23.19 1.89 -2.42
C GLY A 174 -22.10 2.59 -3.23
N TRP A 175 -22.33 2.70 -4.53
CA TRP A 175 -21.48 3.47 -5.41
C TRP A 175 -21.73 4.98 -5.23
N ILE A 176 -20.65 5.78 -5.10
CA ILE A 176 -20.74 7.23 -5.01
C ILE A 176 -20.01 7.88 -6.19
N PRO A 177 -20.56 8.95 -6.80
CA PRO A 177 -19.86 9.66 -7.86
C PRO A 177 -18.66 10.44 -7.30
N ILE A 178 -17.63 10.65 -8.12
CA ILE A 178 -16.48 11.49 -7.75
C ILE A 178 -16.88 12.95 -7.47
N THR A 179 -18.06 13.35 -7.95
CA THR A 179 -18.67 14.67 -7.75
C THR A 179 -19.49 14.78 -6.48
N ASP A 180 -19.54 13.73 -5.66
CA ASP A 180 -20.31 13.74 -4.42
C ASP A 180 -19.83 14.86 -3.49
N PRO A 181 -20.72 15.83 -3.12
CA PRO A 181 -20.33 16.96 -2.31
C PRO A 181 -19.87 16.60 -0.89
N ARG A 182 -20.18 15.39 -0.42
CA ARG A 182 -19.69 14.89 0.86
C ARG A 182 -18.18 14.73 0.86
N ILE A 183 -17.57 14.38 -0.29
CA ILE A 183 -16.11 14.21 -0.39
C ILE A 183 -15.38 15.48 0.06
N PRO A 184 -15.50 16.64 -0.60
CA PRO A 184 -14.90 17.89 -0.09
C PRO A 184 -15.52 18.37 1.22
N GLY A 185 -16.80 18.09 1.47
CA GLY A 185 -17.50 18.44 2.70
C GLY A 185 -16.87 17.85 3.96
N HIS A 186 -16.34 16.64 3.87
CA HIS A 186 -15.61 15.95 4.96
C HIS A 186 -14.09 16.14 4.89
N GLY A 187 -13.63 17.14 4.12
CA GLY A 187 -12.25 17.62 4.16
C GLY A 187 -11.30 17.00 3.13
N TYR A 188 -11.74 16.08 2.30
CA TYR A 188 -10.91 15.57 1.22
C TYR A 188 -10.64 16.67 0.19
N ASN A 189 -9.38 16.91 -0.12
CA ASN A 189 -8.96 17.88 -1.14
C ASN A 189 -8.04 17.26 -2.20
N VAL A 190 -7.63 16.01 -2.00
CA VAL A 190 -6.96 15.19 -3.00
C VAL A 190 -7.71 13.86 -3.10
N VAL A 191 -8.11 13.51 -4.30
CA VAL A 191 -8.80 12.26 -4.61
C VAL A 191 -7.92 11.43 -5.53
N THR A 192 -7.65 10.21 -5.15
CA THR A 192 -6.90 9.24 -5.94
C THR A 192 -7.88 8.22 -6.48
N ALA A 193 -8.16 8.30 -7.78
CA ALA A 193 -9.12 7.40 -8.45
C ALA A 193 -8.53 6.00 -8.61
N ALA A 194 -9.16 5.01 -8.01
CA ALA A 194 -8.76 3.62 -7.95
C ALA A 194 -9.83 2.72 -8.57
N PHE A 195 -9.53 1.87 -9.54
CA PHE A 195 -8.31 1.73 -10.31
C PHE A 195 -8.66 1.53 -11.81
N PRO A 196 -7.80 1.87 -12.76
CA PRO A 196 -7.97 1.43 -14.15
C PRO A 196 -7.75 -0.09 -14.23
N VAL A 197 -8.32 -0.73 -15.24
CA VAL A 197 -7.96 -2.11 -15.58
C VAL A 197 -6.69 -2.09 -16.42
N ILE A 198 -5.71 -2.90 -16.03
CA ILE A 198 -4.44 -3.07 -16.74
C ILE A 198 -4.40 -4.50 -17.27
N ARG A 199 -4.34 -4.66 -18.60
CA ARG A 199 -4.21 -5.96 -19.23
C ARG A 199 -2.78 -6.48 -19.17
N SER A 200 -2.61 -7.79 -19.36
CA SER A 200 -1.29 -8.45 -19.33
C SER A 200 -0.29 -7.89 -20.36
N ASP A 201 -0.77 -7.31 -21.47
CA ASP A 201 0.07 -6.64 -22.48
C ASP A 201 0.43 -5.20 -22.12
N GLY A 202 -0.03 -4.69 -20.96
CA GLY A 202 0.16 -3.31 -20.53
C GLY A 202 -0.92 -2.34 -21.02
N THR A 203 -1.94 -2.80 -21.75
CA THR A 203 -3.05 -1.92 -22.18
C THR A 203 -3.86 -1.48 -20.96
N VAL A 204 -4.04 -0.17 -20.81
CA VAL A 204 -4.83 0.45 -19.74
C VAL A 204 -6.22 0.78 -20.25
N LEU A 205 -7.24 0.44 -19.47
CA LEU A 205 -8.64 0.78 -19.73
C LEU A 205 -9.15 1.68 -18.59
N TRP A 206 -9.92 2.71 -18.97
CA TRP A 206 -10.66 3.59 -18.07
C TRP A 206 -11.99 3.95 -18.71
N GLU A 207 -12.95 3.05 -18.57
CA GLU A 207 -14.28 3.14 -19.17
C GLU A 207 -15.30 2.34 -18.35
N ASP A 208 -16.57 2.72 -18.42
CA ASP A 208 -17.66 2.00 -17.77
C ASP A 208 -17.71 0.54 -18.23
N GLY A 209 -17.84 -0.37 -17.27
CA GLY A 209 -17.91 -1.80 -17.57
C GLY A 209 -16.58 -2.43 -18.00
N MET A 210 -15.45 -1.74 -17.84
CA MET A 210 -14.11 -2.34 -18.05
C MET A 210 -13.88 -3.54 -17.14
N ASP A 211 -14.57 -3.58 -16.00
CA ASP A 211 -14.73 -4.73 -15.12
C ASP A 211 -16.14 -4.72 -14.50
N ALA A 212 -16.54 -5.83 -13.88
CA ALA A 212 -17.88 -5.99 -13.32
C ALA A 212 -18.15 -4.97 -12.20
N GLY A 213 -19.25 -4.22 -12.33
CA GLY A 213 -19.66 -3.24 -11.32
C GLY A 213 -18.83 -1.94 -11.29
N VAL A 214 -17.88 -1.80 -12.19
CA VAL A 214 -17.01 -0.62 -12.27
C VAL A 214 -17.67 0.48 -13.10
N LYS A 215 -17.55 1.72 -12.60
CA LYS A 215 -17.98 2.95 -13.29
C LYS A 215 -16.89 4.00 -13.20
N VAL A 216 -16.72 4.78 -14.27
CA VAL A 216 -15.77 5.87 -14.33
C VAL A 216 -16.48 7.21 -14.54
N PRO A 217 -15.97 8.32 -14.00
CA PRO A 217 -16.53 9.63 -14.22
C PRO A 217 -16.30 10.05 -15.68
N THR A 218 -17.21 10.84 -16.21
CA THR A 218 -17.03 11.52 -17.49
C THR A 218 -15.99 12.66 -17.36
N PRO A 219 -15.38 13.13 -18.46
CA PRO A 219 -14.51 14.31 -18.43
C PRO A 219 -15.18 15.55 -17.83
N ALA A 220 -16.49 15.71 -17.99
CA ALA A 220 -17.26 16.81 -17.42
C ALA A 220 -17.38 16.68 -15.89
N GLU A 221 -17.68 15.50 -15.38
CA GLU A 221 -17.71 15.23 -13.93
C GLU A 221 -16.33 15.40 -13.28
N MET A 222 -15.26 15.04 -13.98
CA MET A 222 -13.89 15.31 -13.51
C MET A 222 -13.65 16.81 -13.34
N CYS A 223 -14.07 17.62 -14.31
CA CYS A 223 -13.97 19.08 -14.22
C CYS A 223 -14.87 19.65 -13.11
N GLN A 224 -16.05 19.09 -12.90
CA GLN A 224 -16.95 19.49 -11.79
C GLN A 224 -16.31 19.17 -10.43
N ALA A 225 -15.74 17.99 -10.24
CA ALA A 225 -15.02 17.60 -9.03
C ALA A 225 -13.84 18.55 -8.76
N LYS A 226 -13.07 18.90 -9.80
CA LYS A 226 -11.99 19.87 -9.70
C LYS A 226 -12.47 21.27 -9.36
N ALA A 227 -13.60 21.71 -9.91
CA ALA A 227 -14.23 23.00 -9.56
C ALA A 227 -14.71 23.05 -8.11
N ALA A 228 -15.13 21.90 -7.55
CA ALA A 228 -15.47 21.74 -6.14
C ALA A 228 -14.24 21.76 -5.18
N GLY A 229 -13.04 21.97 -5.70
CA GLY A 229 -11.80 22.09 -4.89
C GLY A 229 -10.89 20.87 -4.94
N LEU A 230 -11.33 19.75 -5.51
CA LEU A 230 -10.54 18.51 -5.53
C LEU A 230 -9.37 18.58 -6.53
N THR A 231 -8.22 18.05 -6.14
CA THR A 231 -7.13 17.64 -7.02
C THR A 231 -7.32 16.15 -7.29
N VAL A 232 -7.32 15.72 -8.55
CA VAL A 232 -7.67 14.32 -8.89
C VAL A 232 -6.52 13.62 -9.56
N LEU A 233 -6.05 12.53 -8.95
CA LEU A 233 -4.98 11.67 -9.44
C LEU A 233 -5.55 10.35 -9.93
N LEU A 234 -4.92 9.71 -10.93
CA LEU A 234 -5.20 8.33 -11.29
C LEU A 234 -4.20 7.43 -10.56
N SER A 235 -4.66 6.47 -9.77
CA SER A 235 -3.80 5.45 -9.18
C SER A 235 -3.65 4.26 -10.11
N ILE A 236 -2.44 3.73 -10.18
CA ILE A 236 -2.11 2.52 -10.95
C ILE A 236 -1.55 1.45 -10.04
N GLY A 237 -2.10 0.24 -10.14
CA GLY A 237 -1.73 -0.90 -9.30
C GLY A 237 -2.83 -1.31 -8.35
N GLY A 238 -2.54 -1.27 -7.06
CA GLY A 238 -3.36 -1.85 -6.00
C GLY A 238 -3.12 -3.36 -5.84
N ALA A 239 -3.72 -3.96 -4.82
CA ALA A 239 -3.47 -5.35 -4.43
C ALA A 239 -3.77 -6.39 -5.53
N ALA A 240 -4.70 -6.09 -6.45
CA ALA A 240 -5.17 -7.04 -7.47
C ALA A 240 -4.69 -6.75 -8.88
N ALA A 241 -4.08 -5.60 -9.14
CA ALA A 241 -3.77 -5.12 -10.49
C ALA A 241 -2.28 -4.84 -10.70
N GLY A 242 -1.49 -5.90 -10.83
CA GLY A 242 -0.07 -5.80 -11.16
C GLY A 242 0.17 -5.41 -12.63
N ILE A 243 1.34 -4.85 -12.89
CA ILE A 243 1.90 -4.64 -14.24
C ILE A 243 3.06 -5.62 -14.38
N ASP A 244 3.20 -6.29 -15.53
CA ASP A 244 4.42 -7.06 -15.81
C ASP A 244 5.61 -6.10 -15.98
N LEU A 245 6.28 -5.82 -14.87
CA LEU A 245 7.48 -4.99 -14.83
C LEU A 245 8.73 -5.75 -15.34
N GLY A 246 8.63 -7.01 -15.70
CA GLY A 246 9.70 -7.77 -16.35
C GLY A 246 9.88 -7.39 -17.83
N SER A 247 8.87 -6.79 -18.45
CA SER A 247 8.83 -6.48 -19.88
C SER A 247 8.83 -4.99 -20.18
N SER A 248 9.84 -4.51 -20.90
CA SER A 248 9.87 -3.11 -21.37
C SER A 248 8.79 -2.84 -22.43
N ALA A 249 8.38 -3.83 -23.20
CA ALA A 249 7.29 -3.69 -24.18
C ALA A 249 5.94 -3.45 -23.48
N VAL A 250 5.69 -4.14 -22.35
CA VAL A 250 4.52 -3.90 -21.50
C VAL A 250 4.56 -2.49 -20.90
N ALA A 251 5.72 -2.06 -20.42
CA ALA A 251 5.92 -0.70 -19.90
C ALA A 251 5.62 0.37 -20.97
N ASP A 252 6.11 0.18 -22.19
CA ASP A 252 5.85 1.10 -23.31
C ASP A 252 4.37 1.12 -23.70
N ARG A 253 3.73 -0.06 -23.74
CA ARG A 253 2.31 -0.16 -24.03
C ARG A 253 1.46 0.52 -22.97
N PHE A 254 1.84 0.36 -21.69
CA PHE A 254 1.20 1.06 -20.58
C PHE A 254 1.23 2.57 -20.80
N VAL A 255 2.41 3.15 -21.04
CA VAL A 255 2.56 4.59 -21.29
C VAL A 255 1.72 5.05 -22.47
N ALA A 256 1.76 4.30 -23.59
CA ALA A 256 1.02 4.64 -24.81
C ALA A 256 -0.51 4.66 -24.60
N THR A 257 -1.03 3.88 -23.66
CA THR A 257 -2.47 3.77 -23.41
C THR A 257 -2.94 4.60 -22.23
N VAL A 258 -2.13 4.79 -21.17
CA VAL A 258 -2.53 5.60 -20.01
C VAL A 258 -2.49 7.11 -20.30
N VAL A 259 -1.51 7.59 -21.07
CA VAL A 259 -1.35 9.03 -21.34
C VAL A 259 -2.58 9.64 -22.03
N PRO A 260 -3.17 9.04 -23.06
CA PRO A 260 -4.45 9.50 -23.62
C PRO A 260 -5.58 9.58 -22.60
N ILE A 261 -5.67 8.61 -21.67
CA ILE A 261 -6.65 8.59 -20.58
C ILE A 261 -6.43 9.78 -19.64
N LEU A 262 -5.20 9.97 -19.16
CA LEU A 262 -4.86 11.08 -18.27
C LEU A 262 -5.23 12.43 -18.87
N LYS A 263 -4.98 12.63 -20.15
CA LYS A 263 -5.33 13.86 -20.90
C LYS A 263 -6.83 14.00 -21.07
N ARG A 264 -7.52 12.96 -21.57
CA ARG A 264 -8.96 12.98 -21.86
C ARG A 264 -9.79 13.26 -20.60
N TYR A 265 -9.42 12.67 -19.48
CA TYR A 265 -10.16 12.77 -18.23
C TYR A 265 -9.65 13.89 -17.31
N ASN A 266 -8.73 14.74 -17.78
CA ASN A 266 -8.22 15.91 -17.05
C ASN A 266 -7.62 15.59 -15.68
N PHE A 267 -6.94 14.45 -15.53
CA PHE A 267 -6.24 14.11 -14.30
C PHE A 267 -5.12 15.13 -13.99
N ASP A 268 -4.93 15.43 -12.72
CA ASP A 268 -3.90 16.37 -12.25
C ASP A 268 -2.56 15.68 -11.98
N GLY A 269 -2.55 14.35 -11.89
CA GLY A 269 -1.35 13.55 -11.64
C GLY A 269 -1.63 12.06 -11.73
N ILE A 270 -0.55 11.31 -11.52
CA ILE A 270 -0.54 9.85 -11.40
C ILE A 270 -0.01 9.45 -10.02
N ASP A 271 -0.63 8.45 -9.43
CA ASP A 271 -0.24 7.82 -8.19
C ASP A 271 0.24 6.39 -8.46
N ILE A 272 1.36 6.00 -7.87
CA ILE A 272 2.01 4.71 -8.10
C ILE A 272 1.75 3.82 -6.90
N ASP A 273 0.84 2.87 -7.04
CA ASP A 273 0.41 1.93 -6.01
C ASP A 273 0.75 0.48 -6.41
N ILE A 274 1.99 0.25 -6.84
CA ILE A 274 2.46 -1.06 -7.26
C ILE A 274 2.83 -1.88 -6.03
N GLU A 275 2.01 -2.91 -5.75
CA GLU A 275 2.15 -3.78 -4.58
C GLU A 275 2.70 -5.17 -4.96
N THR A 276 2.83 -5.48 -6.25
CA THR A 276 3.33 -6.76 -6.74
C THR A 276 4.28 -6.58 -7.93
N GLY A 277 5.18 -7.54 -8.14
CA GLY A 277 6.06 -7.56 -9.31
C GLY A 277 7.26 -6.62 -9.26
N LEU A 278 7.35 -5.72 -8.27
CA LEU A 278 8.52 -4.86 -8.07
C LEU A 278 9.50 -5.52 -7.11
N THR A 279 10.74 -5.68 -7.54
CA THR A 279 11.80 -6.29 -6.73
C THR A 279 13.08 -5.47 -6.78
N GLY A 280 13.79 -5.37 -5.65
CA GLY A 280 15.12 -4.79 -5.58
C GLY A 280 16.19 -5.74 -6.11
N SER A 281 17.28 -5.22 -6.66
CA SER A 281 18.39 -6.00 -7.22
C SER A 281 19.30 -6.66 -6.18
N GLY A 282 19.16 -6.30 -4.89
CA GLY A 282 20.12 -6.64 -3.83
C GLY A 282 21.30 -5.67 -3.71
N ASN A 283 21.48 -4.75 -4.68
CA ASN A 283 22.43 -3.65 -4.63
C ASN A 283 21.71 -2.32 -4.91
N ILE A 284 21.66 -1.42 -3.92
CA ILE A 284 20.91 -0.16 -3.99
C ILE A 284 21.37 0.76 -5.15
N ASN A 285 22.62 0.60 -5.60
CA ASN A 285 23.19 1.38 -6.70
C ASN A 285 22.95 0.77 -8.09
N GLN A 286 22.22 -0.36 -8.15
CA GLN A 286 21.87 -1.04 -9.39
C GLN A 286 20.35 -1.25 -9.45
N LEU A 287 19.75 -0.85 -10.55
CA LEU A 287 18.33 -1.10 -10.76
C LEU A 287 18.11 -2.55 -11.21
N SER A 288 17.10 -3.20 -10.66
CA SER A 288 16.56 -4.42 -11.24
C SER A 288 15.78 -4.10 -12.52
N THR A 289 15.44 -5.13 -13.30
CA THR A 289 14.59 -4.96 -14.48
C THR A 289 13.24 -4.33 -14.13
N SER A 290 12.60 -4.78 -13.04
CA SER A 290 11.31 -4.25 -12.61
C SER A 290 11.39 -2.78 -12.17
N GLN A 291 12.44 -2.41 -11.45
CA GLN A 291 12.68 -1.00 -11.07
C GLN A 291 12.94 -0.12 -12.30
N ALA A 292 13.75 -0.59 -13.24
CA ALA A 292 14.04 0.15 -14.48
C ALA A 292 12.77 0.34 -15.33
N ASN A 293 11.90 -0.69 -15.43
CA ASN A 293 10.66 -0.57 -16.17
C ASN A 293 9.62 0.31 -15.46
N LEU A 294 9.55 0.30 -14.13
CA LEU A 294 8.68 1.25 -13.41
C LEU A 294 9.16 2.69 -13.60
N ILE A 295 10.46 2.94 -13.55
CA ILE A 295 11.03 4.26 -13.89
C ILE A 295 10.69 4.64 -15.34
N ARG A 296 10.81 3.70 -16.29
CA ARG A 296 10.44 3.90 -17.69
C ARG A 296 8.97 4.32 -17.85
N ILE A 297 8.06 3.69 -17.11
CA ILE A 297 6.64 4.07 -17.07
C ILE A 297 6.48 5.50 -16.56
N ILE A 298 7.05 5.80 -15.39
CA ILE A 298 6.90 7.12 -14.75
C ILE A 298 7.51 8.22 -15.64
N ASP A 299 8.74 8.04 -16.11
CA ASP A 299 9.41 9.03 -16.99
C ASP A 299 8.63 9.19 -18.30
N GLY A 300 8.14 8.09 -18.89
CA GLY A 300 7.35 8.10 -20.13
C GLY A 300 6.04 8.85 -20.01
N VAL A 301 5.35 8.72 -18.86
CA VAL A 301 4.14 9.50 -18.54
C VAL A 301 4.50 10.97 -18.34
N LEU A 302 5.46 11.26 -17.46
CA LEU A 302 5.82 12.63 -17.09
C LEU A 302 6.34 13.44 -18.28
N ALA A 303 7.04 12.81 -19.23
CA ALA A 303 7.53 13.46 -20.44
C ALA A 303 6.41 13.91 -21.39
N GLN A 304 5.25 13.29 -21.34
CA GLN A 304 4.13 13.58 -22.22
C GLN A 304 3.01 14.41 -21.56
N MET A 305 3.17 14.72 -20.27
CA MET A 305 2.24 15.53 -19.50
C MET A 305 2.83 16.92 -19.21
N PRO A 306 1.98 17.93 -18.90
CA PRO A 306 2.47 19.27 -18.54
C PRO A 306 3.45 19.25 -17.35
N ALA A 307 4.36 20.20 -17.28
CA ALA A 307 5.41 20.26 -16.24
C ALA A 307 4.88 20.24 -14.80
N GLY A 308 3.67 20.74 -14.55
CA GLY A 308 3.02 20.74 -13.23
C GLY A 308 2.26 19.44 -12.89
N PHE A 309 2.25 18.45 -13.79
CA PHE A 309 1.55 17.17 -13.57
C PHE A 309 2.13 16.42 -12.38
N GLY A 310 1.25 15.95 -11.48
CA GLY A 310 1.60 15.35 -10.21
C GLY A 310 2.16 13.93 -10.30
N LEU A 311 3.04 13.62 -9.36
CA LEU A 311 3.50 12.24 -9.10
C LEU A 311 3.43 12.00 -7.61
N THR A 312 2.68 10.97 -7.19
CA THR A 312 2.66 10.45 -5.82
C THR A 312 2.94 8.95 -5.83
N MET A 313 3.30 8.38 -4.70
CA MET A 313 3.59 6.96 -4.58
C MET A 313 3.03 6.42 -3.27
N ALA A 314 2.36 5.29 -3.34
CA ALA A 314 1.68 4.61 -2.22
C ALA A 314 2.25 3.22 -1.90
N PRO A 315 3.57 3.03 -1.82
CA PRO A 315 4.12 1.72 -1.52
C PRO A 315 3.73 1.24 -0.12
N GLU A 316 3.67 -0.07 0.07
CA GLU A 316 3.67 -0.68 1.40
C GLU A 316 4.99 -0.42 2.13
N THR A 317 4.98 -0.53 3.45
CA THR A 317 6.14 -0.26 4.31
C THR A 317 7.34 -1.14 4.00
N ALA A 318 7.14 -2.42 3.69
CA ALA A 318 8.21 -3.34 3.32
C ALA A 318 9.01 -2.84 2.11
N TYR A 319 8.34 -2.25 1.14
CA TYR A 319 8.97 -1.75 -0.09
C TYR A 319 9.80 -0.47 0.10
N VAL A 320 9.67 0.20 1.24
CA VAL A 320 10.43 1.43 1.55
C VAL A 320 11.24 1.24 2.82
N THR A 321 10.63 1.45 3.99
CA THR A 321 11.34 1.40 5.28
C THR A 321 11.77 0.00 5.67
N GLY A 322 11.14 -1.05 5.13
CA GLY A 322 11.66 -2.42 5.23
C GLY A 322 13.06 -2.60 4.67
N GLY A 323 13.54 -1.69 3.81
CA GLY A 323 14.92 -1.62 3.37
C GLY A 323 15.93 -1.37 4.49
N SER A 324 15.50 -0.94 5.67
CA SER A 324 16.35 -0.86 6.88
C SER A 324 16.72 -2.24 7.44
N VAL A 325 15.88 -3.23 7.21
CA VAL A 325 16.09 -4.62 7.65
C VAL A 325 17.01 -5.35 6.67
N THR A 326 16.68 -5.27 5.40
CA THR A 326 17.45 -5.86 4.30
C THR A 326 17.11 -5.15 3.00
N TYR A 327 17.97 -5.27 1.96
CA TYR A 327 17.68 -4.73 0.65
C TYR A 327 17.72 -5.82 -0.41
N GLY A 328 16.60 -5.99 -1.13
CA GLY A 328 16.41 -6.98 -2.19
C GLY A 328 15.03 -7.63 -2.13
N SER A 329 14.61 -8.31 -3.20
CA SER A 329 13.23 -8.74 -3.35
C SER A 329 12.28 -7.56 -3.14
N ILE A 330 11.21 -7.70 -2.36
CA ILE A 330 10.29 -6.58 -2.05
C ILE A 330 10.91 -5.54 -1.11
N TRP A 331 11.88 -5.94 -0.26
CA TRP A 331 12.44 -5.12 0.80
C TRP A 331 13.22 -3.93 0.26
N GLY A 332 12.65 -2.76 0.44
CA GLY A 332 13.23 -1.50 -0.06
C GLY A 332 13.17 -1.32 -1.57
N ALA A 333 12.38 -2.11 -2.31
CA ALA A 333 12.36 -2.09 -3.76
C ALA A 333 11.95 -0.74 -4.37
N TYR A 334 11.18 0.09 -3.65
CA TYR A 334 10.88 1.47 -4.08
C TYR A 334 12.01 2.47 -3.80
N LEU A 335 12.99 2.16 -2.98
CA LEU A 335 13.98 3.15 -2.51
C LEU A 335 14.74 3.89 -3.62
N PRO A 336 15.28 3.22 -4.67
CA PRO A 336 15.94 3.94 -5.77
C PRO A 336 14.97 4.84 -6.55
N ILE A 337 13.71 4.44 -6.66
CA ILE A 337 12.66 5.17 -7.37
C ILE A 337 12.26 6.41 -6.56
N VAL A 338 11.95 6.25 -5.28
CA VAL A 338 11.65 7.36 -4.36
C VAL A 338 12.80 8.37 -4.36
N LYS A 339 14.05 7.90 -4.19
CA LYS A 339 15.24 8.75 -4.23
C LYS A 339 15.31 9.58 -5.52
N ARG A 340 15.15 8.92 -6.68
CA ARG A 340 15.19 9.58 -7.99
C ARG A 340 14.22 10.75 -8.07
N TYR A 341 12.96 10.53 -7.67
CA TYR A 341 11.91 11.55 -7.85
C TYR A 341 11.83 12.57 -6.71
N VAL A 342 12.38 12.28 -5.54
CA VAL A 342 12.61 13.27 -4.49
C VAL A 342 13.75 14.19 -4.90
N ASP A 343 14.89 13.64 -5.31
CA ASP A 343 16.10 14.41 -5.64
C ASP A 343 15.90 15.34 -6.84
N ASN A 344 15.15 14.90 -7.85
CA ASN A 344 14.83 15.72 -9.02
C ASN A 344 13.61 16.63 -8.83
N GLY A 345 12.99 16.62 -7.64
CA GLY A 345 11.86 17.47 -7.27
C GLY A 345 10.51 17.08 -7.88
N ARG A 346 10.43 15.96 -8.61
CA ARG A 346 9.19 15.54 -9.29
C ARG A 346 8.18 14.89 -8.38
N LEU A 347 8.61 14.23 -7.29
CA LEU A 347 7.68 13.62 -6.33
C LEU A 347 6.93 14.72 -5.57
N TRP A 348 5.61 14.75 -5.68
CA TRP A 348 4.77 15.64 -4.88
C TRP A 348 4.86 15.23 -3.41
N TRP A 349 4.57 13.96 -3.13
CA TRP A 349 4.73 13.34 -1.81
C TRP A 349 4.69 11.81 -1.91
N LEU A 350 5.17 11.19 -0.85
CA LEU A 350 5.06 9.76 -0.58
C LEU A 350 3.84 9.54 0.32
N ASN A 351 2.83 8.84 -0.18
CA ASN A 351 1.63 8.44 0.56
C ASN A 351 1.69 6.96 0.95
N MET A 352 2.81 6.58 1.58
CA MET A 352 3.11 5.19 1.96
C MET A 352 2.03 4.60 2.86
N GLN A 353 1.69 3.33 2.66
CA GLN A 353 0.67 2.59 3.38
C GLN A 353 1.18 2.15 4.76
N TYR A 354 0.75 2.82 5.85
CA TYR A 354 1.11 2.50 7.23
C TYR A 354 0.15 1.47 7.86
N TYR A 355 -0.23 0.47 7.07
CA TYR A 355 -1.20 -0.56 7.44
C TYR A 355 -0.88 -1.89 6.74
N ASN A 356 -1.60 -2.97 7.09
CA ASN A 356 -1.48 -4.34 6.59
C ASN A 356 -0.16 -5.07 6.89
N GLY A 357 0.92 -4.35 7.20
CA GLY A 357 2.23 -4.91 7.48
C GLY A 357 2.86 -4.30 8.74
N SER A 358 4.11 -4.67 9.01
CA SER A 358 4.90 -4.03 10.06
C SER A 358 5.39 -2.65 9.59
N MET A 359 5.59 -1.74 10.53
CA MET A 359 6.26 -0.46 10.30
C MET A 359 7.73 -0.58 10.75
N TYR A 360 8.66 0.05 10.01
CA TYR A 360 10.09 -0.12 10.26
C TYR A 360 10.76 1.22 10.54
N GLY A 361 11.57 1.27 11.59
CA GLY A 361 12.48 2.37 11.88
C GLY A 361 13.78 2.26 11.08
N CYS A 362 14.66 3.24 11.22
CA CYS A 362 15.92 3.30 10.46
C CYS A 362 16.98 2.26 10.88
N ALA A 363 16.86 1.71 12.09
CA ALA A 363 17.79 0.71 12.63
C ALA A 363 17.34 -0.74 12.36
N GLY A 364 16.33 -0.95 11.53
CA GLY A 364 15.71 -2.26 11.30
C GLY A 364 14.74 -2.69 12.41
N ASP A 365 14.47 -1.80 13.35
CA ASP A 365 13.46 -1.97 14.38
C ASP A 365 12.05 -2.03 13.77
N SER A 366 11.22 -2.94 14.29
CA SER A 366 9.90 -3.23 13.75
C SER A 366 8.82 -2.93 14.78
N TYR A 367 7.71 -2.39 14.30
CA TYR A 367 6.54 -2.02 15.09
C TYR A 367 5.27 -2.56 14.43
N ALA A 368 4.26 -2.87 15.25
CA ALA A 368 2.95 -3.23 14.73
C ALA A 368 2.29 -2.03 14.02
N ALA A 369 1.63 -2.29 12.91
CA ALA A 369 0.74 -1.30 12.28
C ALA A 369 -0.36 -0.86 13.27
N GLY A 370 -0.84 0.37 13.13
CA GLY A 370 -1.86 0.93 14.02
C GLY A 370 -1.33 1.48 15.35
N THR A 371 -0.01 1.57 15.53
CA THR A 371 0.60 2.15 16.74
C THR A 371 1.19 3.53 16.45
N VAL A 372 1.03 4.46 17.39
CA VAL A 372 1.65 5.80 17.31
C VAL A 372 3.17 5.68 17.26
N GLN A 373 3.74 4.75 18.04
CA GLN A 373 5.18 4.53 18.06
C GLN A 373 5.73 4.14 16.70
N GLY A 374 5.10 3.17 16.02
CA GLY A 374 5.52 2.75 14.68
C GLY A 374 5.32 3.85 13.64
N PHE A 375 4.20 4.57 13.71
CA PHE A 375 3.97 5.73 12.85
C PHE A 375 5.10 6.76 12.98
N VAL A 376 5.46 7.10 14.20
CA VAL A 376 6.52 8.11 14.49
C VAL A 376 7.90 7.59 14.07
N ALA A 377 8.25 6.34 14.42
CA ALA A 377 9.54 5.77 14.08
C ALA A 377 9.80 5.78 12.57
N GLN A 378 8.82 5.32 11.80
CA GLN A 378 8.90 5.23 10.34
C GLN A 378 8.93 6.60 9.66
N THR A 379 8.06 7.51 10.08
CA THR A 379 8.00 8.89 9.56
C THR A 379 9.29 9.66 9.84
N ASN A 380 9.84 9.53 11.05
CA ASN A 380 11.11 10.16 11.42
C ASN A 380 12.28 9.55 10.65
N CYS A 381 12.28 8.23 10.44
CA CYS A 381 13.29 7.56 9.64
C CYS A 381 13.40 8.18 8.25
N LEU A 382 12.28 8.32 7.57
CA LEU A 382 12.26 8.92 6.23
C LEU A 382 12.69 10.39 6.22
N ASN A 383 12.32 11.17 7.24
CA ASN A 383 12.73 12.57 7.31
C ASN A 383 14.21 12.74 7.64
N THR A 384 14.75 11.93 8.54
CA THR A 384 16.18 11.95 8.89
C THR A 384 17.04 11.44 7.74
N GLY A 385 16.56 10.42 7.04
CA GLY A 385 17.21 9.74 5.94
C GLY A 385 17.51 8.28 6.28
N LEU A 386 16.83 7.38 5.58
CA LEU A 386 17.10 5.95 5.63
C LEU A 386 18.41 5.66 4.89
N VAL A 387 19.37 5.04 5.56
CA VAL A 387 20.64 4.64 4.95
C VAL A 387 20.62 3.16 4.61
N VAL A 388 20.77 2.84 3.33
CA VAL A 388 20.84 1.46 2.83
C VAL A 388 22.11 1.32 2.00
N GLN A 389 23.00 0.40 2.39
CA GLN A 389 24.28 0.14 1.72
C GLN A 389 25.07 1.43 1.42
N GLY A 390 25.07 2.39 2.35
CA GLY A 390 25.76 3.67 2.22
C GLY A 390 25.01 4.74 1.42
N THR A 391 23.87 4.41 0.82
CA THR A 391 23.02 5.38 0.11
C THR A 391 21.93 5.91 1.05
N THR A 392 21.83 7.25 1.15
CA THR A 392 20.80 7.91 1.95
C THR A 392 19.58 8.24 1.11
N ILE A 393 18.41 7.83 1.57
CA ILE A 393 17.11 8.14 0.97
C ILE A 393 16.34 8.99 1.98
N ARG A 394 16.04 10.24 1.64
CA ARG A 394 15.38 11.19 2.52
C ARG A 394 14.08 11.69 1.90
N VAL A 395 12.98 11.58 2.65
CA VAL A 395 11.71 12.19 2.29
C VAL A 395 11.33 13.15 3.42
N PRO A 396 11.42 14.47 3.24
CA PRO A 396 11.13 15.44 4.30
C PRO A 396 9.64 15.43 4.66
N TYR A 397 9.28 15.87 5.85
CA TYR A 397 7.91 15.84 6.38
C TYR A 397 6.89 16.53 5.45
N ASP A 398 7.28 17.63 4.80
CA ASP A 398 6.42 18.35 3.84
C ASP A 398 6.21 17.61 2.51
N ARG A 399 6.77 16.41 2.40
CA ARG A 399 6.57 15.45 1.30
C ARG A 399 6.14 14.08 1.80
N GLN A 400 5.67 13.96 3.02
CA GLN A 400 5.08 12.74 3.57
C GLN A 400 3.58 12.93 3.81
N VAL A 401 2.80 11.97 3.35
CA VAL A 401 1.34 11.87 3.51
C VAL A 401 1.01 10.45 3.95
N PRO A 402 1.39 10.04 5.19
CA PRO A 402 1.18 8.68 5.67
C PRO A 402 -0.26 8.20 5.48
N GLY A 403 -0.40 6.97 4.96
CA GLY A 403 -1.69 6.34 4.69
C GLY A 403 -2.16 5.48 5.85
N LEU A 404 -3.43 5.59 6.20
CA LEU A 404 -4.07 4.85 7.27
C LEU A 404 -5.41 4.27 6.78
N PRO A 405 -5.87 3.12 7.32
CA PRO A 405 -7.22 2.65 7.05
C PRO A 405 -8.25 3.65 7.57
N ALA A 406 -9.29 3.93 6.79
CA ALA A 406 -10.37 4.83 7.21
C ALA A 406 -11.13 4.31 8.42
N GLN A 407 -11.19 2.98 8.57
CA GLN A 407 -11.85 2.29 9.67
C GLN A 407 -11.37 0.83 9.77
N SER A 408 -11.80 0.10 10.79
CA SER A 408 -11.28 -1.25 11.13
C SER A 408 -11.47 -2.31 10.04
N GLY A 409 -12.37 -2.14 9.09
CA GLY A 409 -12.56 -3.07 7.96
C GLY A 409 -11.72 -2.74 6.73
N ALA A 410 -11.14 -1.56 6.68
CA ALA A 410 -10.43 -1.05 5.51
C ALA A 410 -8.96 -1.51 5.42
N GLY A 411 -8.45 -2.15 6.47
CA GLY A 411 -7.09 -2.68 6.52
C GLY A 411 -6.66 -3.00 7.94
N GLY A 412 -5.63 -3.82 8.07
CA GLY A 412 -5.00 -4.15 9.34
C GLY A 412 -4.20 -2.97 9.90
N GLY A 413 -4.27 -2.74 11.22
CA GLY A 413 -3.57 -1.62 11.85
C GLY A 413 -4.38 -0.32 11.86
N TYR A 414 -5.70 -0.43 11.99
CA TYR A 414 -6.57 0.75 12.15
C TYR A 414 -6.18 1.58 13.36
N MET A 415 -6.09 2.88 13.17
CA MET A 415 -5.90 3.88 14.21
C MET A 415 -7.19 4.67 14.40
N GLY A 416 -7.81 4.57 15.59
CA GLY A 416 -8.95 5.43 15.91
C GLY A 416 -8.57 6.91 15.99
N PRO A 417 -9.56 7.84 15.95
CA PRO A 417 -9.32 9.29 15.89
C PRO A 417 -8.32 9.83 16.91
N SER A 418 -8.35 9.33 18.15
CA SER A 418 -7.41 9.72 19.20
C SER A 418 -5.96 9.36 18.86
N LEU A 419 -5.71 8.15 18.36
CA LEU A 419 -4.36 7.71 17.99
C LEU A 419 -3.85 8.47 16.76
N VAL A 420 -4.73 8.73 15.77
CA VAL A 420 -4.39 9.59 14.62
C VAL A 420 -4.01 10.98 15.09
N GLY A 421 -4.77 11.56 16.03
CA GLY A 421 -4.46 12.85 16.64
C GLY A 421 -3.12 12.88 17.37
N GLN A 422 -2.81 11.83 18.15
CA GLN A 422 -1.52 11.72 18.84
C GLN A 422 -0.35 11.66 17.84
N ALA A 423 -0.47 10.84 16.79
CA ALA A 423 0.54 10.72 15.74
C ALA A 423 0.74 12.05 15.00
N TRP A 424 -0.35 12.68 14.55
CA TRP A 424 -0.32 13.96 13.84
C TRP A 424 0.31 15.08 14.65
N ASN A 425 -0.09 15.24 15.93
CA ASN A 425 0.36 16.31 16.79
C ASN A 425 1.85 16.23 17.16
N THR A 426 2.47 15.03 17.03
CA THR A 426 3.92 14.87 17.19
C THR A 426 4.70 15.79 16.24
N TYR A 427 4.15 16.10 15.06
CA TYR A 427 4.82 16.88 14.03
C TYR A 427 4.44 18.36 14.01
N GLN A 428 3.56 18.82 14.88
CA GLN A 428 3.15 20.23 15.00
C GLN A 428 2.80 20.83 13.62
N GLY A 429 2.11 20.07 12.78
CA GLY A 429 1.77 20.48 11.42
C GLY A 429 2.91 20.35 10.39
N GLY A 430 4.06 19.76 10.71
CA GLY A 430 5.16 19.56 9.76
C GLY A 430 4.84 18.62 8.58
N LEU A 431 3.99 17.60 8.80
CA LEU A 431 3.59 16.68 7.73
C LEU A 431 2.80 17.38 6.63
N LYS A 432 2.99 16.94 5.39
CA LYS A 432 2.19 17.42 4.25
C LYS A 432 0.71 17.13 4.42
N GLY A 433 0.37 15.95 4.93
CA GLY A 433 -1.02 15.55 5.14
C GLY A 433 -1.13 14.12 5.64
N LEU A 434 -2.33 13.57 5.47
CA LEU A 434 -2.62 12.15 5.67
C LEU A 434 -3.38 11.62 4.46
N MET A 435 -3.24 10.31 4.21
CA MET A 435 -3.99 9.58 3.21
C MET A 435 -4.87 8.53 3.87
N THR A 436 -5.92 8.10 3.19
CA THR A 436 -6.70 6.95 3.64
C THR A 436 -7.11 6.01 2.51
N TRP A 437 -7.13 4.74 2.81
CA TRP A 437 -7.91 3.72 2.15
C TRP A 437 -9.17 3.50 2.97
N SER A 438 -10.34 3.90 2.53
CA SER A 438 -10.65 4.71 1.36
C SER A 438 -11.74 5.72 1.71
N ILE A 439 -12.06 6.63 0.80
CA ILE A 439 -13.22 7.53 0.88
C ILE A 439 -14.52 6.73 1.06
N ASN A 440 -14.65 5.63 0.31
CA ASN A 440 -15.84 4.76 0.34
C ASN A 440 -15.98 4.07 1.71
N TRP A 441 -14.88 3.58 2.27
CA TRP A 441 -14.86 3.02 3.62
C TRP A 441 -15.18 4.07 4.69
N ASP A 442 -14.63 5.28 4.59
CA ASP A 442 -14.92 6.38 5.51
C ASP A 442 -16.39 6.81 5.44
N GLY A 443 -16.91 6.99 4.22
CA GLY A 443 -18.31 7.30 3.97
C GLY A 443 -19.27 6.26 4.53
N SER A 444 -18.93 4.98 4.48
CA SER A 444 -19.73 3.89 5.03
C SER A 444 -19.83 3.92 6.57
N LYS A 445 -18.95 4.66 7.23
CA LYS A 445 -18.86 4.80 8.70
C LYS A 445 -18.98 6.24 9.17
N GLY A 446 -19.75 7.04 8.44
CA GLY A 446 -20.12 8.39 8.87
C GLY A 446 -19.00 9.42 8.76
N TRP A 447 -18.01 9.21 7.87
CA TRP A 447 -16.94 10.15 7.57
C TRP A 447 -16.03 10.51 8.75
N THR A 448 -15.89 9.57 9.68
CA THR A 448 -15.14 9.78 10.93
C THR A 448 -13.67 10.12 10.69
N PHE A 449 -13.03 9.48 9.72
CA PHE A 449 -11.62 9.74 9.39
C PHE A 449 -11.46 11.13 8.75
N GLY A 450 -12.27 11.45 7.76
CA GLY A 450 -12.24 12.73 7.06
C GLY A 450 -12.44 13.92 8.00
N ASP A 451 -13.49 13.86 8.82
CA ASP A 451 -13.80 14.92 9.79
C ASP A 451 -12.72 15.09 10.85
N ASN A 452 -12.17 13.99 11.37
CA ASN A 452 -11.06 14.03 12.32
C ASN A 452 -9.81 14.69 11.72
N VAL A 453 -9.39 14.27 10.53
CA VAL A 453 -8.19 14.80 9.88
C VAL A 453 -8.38 16.26 9.47
N ARG A 454 -9.57 16.61 8.97
CA ARG A 454 -9.93 18.00 8.67
C ARG A 454 -9.76 18.89 9.89
N ALA A 455 -10.29 18.48 11.04
CA ALA A 455 -10.16 19.21 12.29
C ALA A 455 -8.69 19.33 12.75
N LEU A 456 -7.91 18.24 12.67
CA LEU A 456 -6.48 18.24 13.01
C LEU A 456 -5.66 19.18 12.09
N GLN A 457 -6.10 19.38 10.87
CA GLN A 457 -5.48 20.30 9.91
C GLN A 457 -5.97 21.76 10.04
N GLY A 458 -6.91 22.01 10.93
CA GLY A 458 -7.48 23.35 11.14
C GLY A 458 -8.35 23.85 9.98
N ARG A 459 -9.06 22.94 9.30
CA ARG A 459 -9.87 23.23 8.10
C ARG A 459 -11.34 22.97 8.35
#